data_e951c4d99f67caade706ebb88b8d3ae0
#
_entry.id   e951c4d99f67caade706ebb88b8d3ae0
#
_cell.length_a   1.000
_cell.length_b   1.000
_cell.length_c   1.000
_cell.angle_alpha   90.00
_cell.angle_beta   90.00
_cell.angle_gamma   90.00
#
_symmetry.space_group_name_H-M   'P 1'
#
loop_
_entity.id
_entity.type
_entity.pdbx_description
1 polymer ?
#
loop_
_entity_poly.entity_id
_entity_poly.type
_entity_poly.pdbx_seq_one_letter_code
_entity_poly.pdbx_strand_id
1 'polypeptide(L)'
;DLPGFGFMKGVPDEVREQIKTDVVQYVEANAERILVGVLVVDGKSVIDIIDRHSGPDEIPHDVEMFHFLREVGIEPVVAVNKMDKVDDEDERLDDLCDRLGLYPPWKQWQETIAPISAKRGTIDALTEAVRHHLHEAKRDDLYQFF
;
A
#
# COMPACT_ATOMS: atom_id res chain seq x y z
N ASP A 1 -8.10 10.93 1.19
CA ASP A 1 -7.56 10.15 2.32
C ASP A 1 -8.69 9.34 2.96
N LEU A 2 -8.44 8.05 3.20
CA LEU A 2 -9.43 7.15 3.78
C LEU A 2 -8.99 6.74 5.19
N PRO A 3 -9.94 6.42 6.10
CA PRO A 3 -9.60 5.89 7.41
C PRO A 3 -8.76 4.61 7.29
N GLY A 4 -7.74 4.47 8.16
CA GLY A 4 -7.04 3.20 8.30
C GLY A 4 -7.98 2.13 8.87
N PHE A 5 -7.83 0.89 8.40
CA PHE A 5 -8.66 -0.23 8.86
C PHE A 5 -7.83 -1.34 9.51
N GLY A 6 -6.54 -1.12 9.69
CA GLY A 6 -5.66 -2.00 10.44
C GLY A 6 -5.84 -1.87 11.95
N PHE A 7 -4.80 -2.24 12.69
CA PHE A 7 -4.82 -2.14 14.15
C PHE A 7 -5.01 -0.69 14.62
N MET A 8 -6.10 -0.44 15.34
CA MET A 8 -6.39 0.85 15.98
C MET A 8 -6.50 0.63 17.49
N LYS A 9 -5.53 1.18 18.24
CA LYS A 9 -5.48 1.05 19.69
C LYS A 9 -6.71 1.69 20.32
N GLY A 10 -7.38 0.95 21.20
CA GLY A 10 -8.53 1.45 21.95
C GLY A 10 -9.84 1.52 21.17
N VAL A 11 -9.88 1.04 19.93
CA VAL A 11 -11.10 0.98 19.12
C VAL A 11 -11.69 -0.43 19.22
N PRO A 12 -13.00 -0.57 19.55
CA PRO A 12 -13.68 -1.87 19.60
C PRO A 12 -13.64 -2.58 18.24
N ASP A 13 -13.63 -3.92 18.26
CA ASP A 13 -13.57 -4.74 17.04
C ASP A 13 -14.74 -4.46 16.08
N GLU A 14 -15.95 -4.28 16.62
CA GLU A 14 -17.15 -3.96 15.83
C GLU A 14 -16.99 -2.64 15.05
N VAL A 15 -16.38 -1.62 15.68
CA VAL A 15 -16.13 -0.33 15.03
C VAL A 15 -15.06 -0.48 13.93
N ARG A 16 -14.02 -1.25 14.17
CA ARG A 16 -12.98 -1.54 13.16
C ARG A 16 -13.55 -2.26 11.94
N GLU A 17 -14.38 -3.26 12.16
CA GLU A 17 -15.05 -3.99 11.07
C GLU A 17 -16.01 -3.08 10.29
N GLN A 18 -16.71 -2.16 10.96
CA GLN A 18 -17.56 -1.18 10.29
C GLN A 18 -16.73 -0.22 9.42
N ILE A 19 -15.60 0.30 9.93
CA ILE A 19 -14.70 1.18 9.17
C ILE A 19 -14.16 0.44 7.94
N LYS A 20 -13.74 -0.81 8.09
CA LYS A 20 -13.27 -1.63 6.97
C LYS A 20 -14.37 -1.81 5.91
N THR A 21 -15.59 -2.12 6.34
CA THR A 21 -16.75 -2.27 5.45
C THR A 21 -17.02 -0.96 4.70
N ASP A 22 -17.00 0.17 5.39
CA ASP A 22 -17.25 1.49 4.79
C ASP A 22 -16.17 1.85 3.75
N VAL A 23 -14.90 1.55 4.04
CA VAL A 23 -13.78 1.76 3.10
C VAL A 23 -13.96 0.90 1.85
N VAL A 24 -14.25 -0.38 2.01
CA VAL A 24 -14.46 -1.31 0.88
C VAL A 24 -15.62 -0.83 0.02
N GLN A 25 -16.77 -0.49 0.63
CA GLN A 25 -17.93 0.02 -0.10
C GLN A 25 -17.64 1.31 -0.85
N TYR A 26 -16.90 2.23 -0.23
CA TYR A 26 -16.50 3.48 -0.88
C TYR A 26 -15.61 3.22 -2.09
N VAL A 27 -14.62 2.35 -1.95
CA VAL A 27 -13.70 2.01 -3.04
C VAL A 27 -14.44 1.33 -4.18
N GLU A 28 -15.30 0.34 -3.90
CA GLU A 28 -16.11 -0.34 -4.93
C GLU A 28 -17.02 0.64 -5.68
N ALA A 29 -17.71 1.53 -4.96
CA ALA A 29 -18.62 2.50 -5.54
C ALA A 29 -17.90 3.55 -6.42
N ASN A 30 -16.61 3.80 -6.19
CA ASN A 30 -15.83 4.82 -6.88
C ASN A 30 -14.68 4.26 -7.72
N ALA A 31 -14.59 2.94 -7.90
CA ALA A 31 -13.44 2.28 -8.55
C ALA A 31 -13.13 2.87 -9.93
N GLU A 32 -14.12 3.20 -10.73
CA GLU A 32 -13.93 3.81 -12.06
C GLU A 32 -13.35 5.23 -12.01
N ARG A 33 -13.42 5.90 -10.86
CA ARG A 33 -12.95 7.27 -10.66
C ARG A 33 -11.62 7.35 -9.95
N ILE A 34 -11.17 6.25 -9.36
CA ILE A 34 -9.90 6.15 -8.63
C ILE A 34 -8.82 5.68 -9.61
N LEU A 35 -7.82 6.49 -9.82
CA LEU A 35 -6.73 6.20 -10.75
C LEU A 35 -5.63 5.35 -10.11
N VAL A 36 -5.37 5.56 -8.82
CA VAL A 36 -4.33 4.85 -8.08
C VAL A 36 -4.72 4.76 -6.60
N GLY A 37 -4.42 3.64 -5.98
CA GLY A 37 -4.60 3.45 -4.54
C GLY A 37 -3.25 3.39 -3.84
N VAL A 38 -2.97 4.31 -2.92
CA VAL A 38 -1.72 4.32 -2.16
C VAL A 38 -1.94 3.66 -0.80
N LEU A 39 -1.25 2.54 -0.57
CA LEU A 39 -1.17 1.87 0.72
C LEU A 39 0.11 2.29 1.44
N VAL A 40 -0.03 2.90 2.61
CA VAL A 40 1.13 3.29 3.41
C VAL A 40 1.40 2.23 4.46
N VAL A 41 2.58 1.63 4.43
CA VAL A 41 3.03 0.64 5.41
C VAL A 41 4.30 1.09 6.11
N ASP A 42 4.52 0.60 7.33
CA ASP A 42 5.75 0.84 8.09
C ASP A 42 6.81 -0.18 7.70
N GLY A 43 7.84 0.26 6.97
CA GLY A 43 8.89 -0.62 6.45
C GLY A 43 9.67 -1.37 7.53
N LYS A 44 9.72 -0.85 8.76
CA LYS A 44 10.39 -1.51 9.88
C LYS A 44 9.59 -2.70 10.41
N SER A 45 8.26 -2.60 10.46
CA SER A 45 7.39 -3.57 11.13
C SER A 45 6.49 -4.38 10.21
N VAL A 46 6.38 -4.02 8.93
CA VAL A 46 5.40 -4.60 8.00
C VAL A 46 5.53 -6.13 7.88
N ILE A 47 6.75 -6.66 7.79
CA ILE A 47 6.97 -8.10 7.64
C ILE A 47 6.52 -8.85 8.90
N ASP A 48 6.91 -8.37 10.08
CA ASP A 48 6.51 -8.98 11.35
C ASP A 48 4.99 -8.94 11.55
N ILE A 49 4.33 -7.85 11.13
CA ILE A 49 2.88 -7.71 11.20
C ILE A 49 2.21 -8.71 10.24
N ILE A 50 2.66 -8.79 9.00
CA ILE A 50 2.12 -9.73 8.02
C ILE A 50 2.28 -11.17 8.52
N ASP A 51 3.48 -11.55 8.95
CA ASP A 51 3.75 -12.92 9.38
C ASP A 51 2.96 -13.31 10.64
N ARG A 52 2.74 -12.37 11.56
CA ARG A 52 1.93 -12.57 12.77
C ARG A 52 0.46 -12.83 12.46
N HIS A 53 -0.08 -12.20 11.42
CA HIS A 53 -1.49 -12.27 11.02
C HIS A 53 -1.75 -13.18 9.80
N SER A 54 -0.79 -14.05 9.46
CA SER A 54 -0.90 -15.03 8.37
C SER A 54 -1.20 -16.42 8.91
N GLY A 55 -2.36 -16.58 9.56
CA GLY A 55 -2.84 -17.87 10.04
C GLY A 55 -3.72 -18.61 9.01
N PRO A 56 -4.16 -19.85 9.33
CA PRO A 56 -5.00 -20.62 8.41
C PRO A 56 -6.32 -19.92 8.04
N ASP A 57 -6.87 -19.12 8.95
CA ASP A 57 -8.14 -18.42 8.80
C ASP A 57 -7.98 -16.88 8.86
N GLU A 58 -6.77 -16.39 8.67
CA GLU A 58 -6.47 -14.96 8.82
C GLU A 58 -5.63 -14.47 7.64
N ILE A 59 -6.08 -13.38 7.02
CA ILE A 59 -5.34 -12.68 5.96
C ILE A 59 -4.91 -11.31 6.52
N PRO A 60 -3.61 -10.97 6.47
CA PRO A 60 -3.15 -9.65 6.91
C PRO A 60 -3.86 -8.52 6.15
N HIS A 61 -4.28 -7.49 6.87
CA HIS A 61 -5.06 -6.39 6.29
C HIS A 61 -4.38 -5.71 5.10
N ASP A 62 -3.07 -5.48 5.18
CA ASP A 62 -2.32 -4.83 4.10
C ASP A 62 -2.27 -5.70 2.84
N VAL A 63 -2.11 -7.02 3.00
CA VAL A 63 -2.14 -7.99 1.89
C VAL A 63 -3.54 -8.06 1.29
N GLU A 64 -4.57 -8.14 2.12
CA GLU A 64 -5.97 -8.16 1.69
C GLU A 64 -6.34 -6.92 0.88
N MET A 65 -5.97 -5.73 1.37
CA MET A 65 -6.26 -4.47 0.67
C MET A 65 -5.48 -4.35 -0.65
N PHE A 66 -4.22 -4.78 -0.68
CA PHE A 66 -3.44 -4.81 -1.91
C PHE A 66 -4.13 -5.63 -3.01
N HIS A 67 -4.58 -6.84 -2.69
CA HIS A 67 -5.29 -7.69 -3.65
C HIS A 67 -6.68 -7.17 -3.99
N PHE A 68 -7.40 -6.63 -3.01
CA PHE A 68 -8.71 -6.03 -3.23
C PHE A 68 -8.66 -4.88 -4.24
N LEU A 69 -7.70 -3.97 -4.11
CA LEU A 69 -7.54 -2.87 -5.07
C LEU A 69 -7.34 -3.41 -6.49
N ARG A 70 -6.51 -4.42 -6.66
CA ARG A 70 -6.28 -5.06 -7.96
C ARG A 70 -7.55 -5.72 -8.52
N GLU A 71 -8.31 -6.38 -7.67
CA GLU A 71 -9.58 -7.03 -8.08
C GLU A 71 -10.61 -6.03 -8.62
N VAL A 72 -10.68 -4.83 -8.03
CA VAL A 72 -11.61 -3.79 -8.49
C VAL A 72 -11.03 -2.91 -9.61
N GLY A 73 -9.83 -3.24 -10.10
CA GLY A 73 -9.20 -2.55 -11.23
C GLY A 73 -8.46 -1.27 -10.87
N ILE A 74 -8.12 -1.07 -9.59
CA ILE A 74 -7.31 0.06 -9.14
C ILE A 74 -5.86 -0.38 -8.99
N GLU A 75 -4.94 0.38 -9.60
CA GLU A 75 -3.51 0.09 -9.45
C GLU A 75 -3.03 0.47 -8.04
N PRO A 76 -2.52 -0.50 -7.25
CA PRO A 76 -1.97 -0.22 -5.94
C PRO A 76 -0.53 0.26 -6.02
N VAL A 77 -0.21 1.27 -5.22
CA VAL A 77 1.17 1.66 -4.91
C VAL A 77 1.38 1.47 -3.41
N VAL A 78 2.33 0.64 -3.04
CA VAL A 78 2.70 0.42 -1.64
C VAL A 78 3.81 1.38 -1.26
N ALA A 79 3.47 2.42 -0.52
CA ALA A 79 4.43 3.37 0.02
C ALA A 79 5.04 2.78 1.30
N VAL A 80 6.26 2.26 1.19
CA VAL A 80 6.97 1.64 2.31
C VAL A 80 7.72 2.73 3.05
N ASN A 81 7.10 3.24 4.11
CA ASN A 81 7.61 4.38 4.87
C ASN A 81 8.61 3.95 5.94
N LYS A 82 9.35 4.91 6.47
CA LYS A 82 10.39 4.73 7.50
C LYS A 82 11.57 3.88 7.02
N MET A 83 11.88 3.91 5.75
CA MET A 83 13.03 3.18 5.20
C MET A 83 14.38 3.66 5.75
N ASP A 84 14.43 4.87 6.30
CA ASP A 84 15.58 5.36 7.08
C ASP A 84 15.89 4.55 8.34
N LYS A 85 14.96 3.70 8.79
CA LYS A 85 15.11 2.80 9.94
C LYS A 85 15.34 1.34 9.56
N VAL A 86 15.48 1.04 8.28
CA VAL A 86 15.69 -0.31 7.75
C VAL A 86 17.15 -0.44 7.33
N ASP A 87 17.85 -1.46 7.85
CA ASP A 87 19.28 -1.66 7.59
C ASP A 87 19.55 -2.20 6.19
N ASP A 88 18.80 -3.22 5.75
CA ASP A 88 18.89 -3.78 4.40
C ASP A 88 17.58 -3.51 3.64
N GLU A 89 17.60 -2.47 2.81
CA GLU A 89 16.45 -2.05 2.02
C GLU A 89 16.03 -3.12 1.01
N ASP A 90 16.97 -3.65 0.26
CA ASP A 90 16.67 -4.62 -0.80
C ASP A 90 16.07 -5.90 -0.23
N GLU A 91 16.64 -6.45 0.83
CA GLU A 91 16.11 -7.63 1.51
C GLU A 91 14.70 -7.39 2.03
N ARG A 92 14.46 -6.24 2.69
CA ARG A 92 13.15 -5.89 3.24
C ARG A 92 12.08 -5.77 2.15
N LEU A 93 12.42 -5.12 1.04
CA LEU A 93 11.48 -4.93 -0.06
C LEU A 93 11.25 -6.21 -0.86
N ASP A 94 12.25 -7.05 -1.02
CA ASP A 94 12.09 -8.38 -1.61
C ASP A 94 11.16 -9.27 -0.76
N ASP A 95 11.34 -9.25 0.56
CA ASP A 95 10.46 -9.96 1.51
C ASP A 95 9.01 -9.47 1.41
N LEU A 96 8.82 -8.15 1.32
CA LEU A 96 7.49 -7.58 1.14
C LEU A 96 6.86 -8.02 -0.19
N CYS A 97 7.61 -7.98 -1.28
CA CYS A 97 7.15 -8.50 -2.58
C CYS A 97 6.66 -9.94 -2.46
N ASP A 98 7.43 -10.80 -1.82
CA ASP A 98 7.06 -12.21 -1.62
C ASP A 98 5.72 -12.34 -0.88
N ARG A 99 5.51 -11.58 0.21
CA ARG A 99 4.25 -11.57 0.97
C ARG A 99 3.07 -11.06 0.17
N LEU A 100 3.29 -10.15 -0.77
CA LEU A 100 2.25 -9.60 -1.65
C LEU A 100 2.00 -10.49 -2.89
N GLY A 101 2.74 -11.58 -3.06
CA GLY A 101 2.64 -12.43 -4.23
C GLY A 101 3.33 -11.86 -5.47
N LEU A 102 4.24 -10.93 -5.30
CA LEU A 102 5.08 -10.37 -6.35
C LEU A 102 6.44 -11.08 -6.33
N TYR A 103 6.92 -11.51 -7.49
CA TYR A 103 8.22 -12.19 -7.56
C TYR A 103 9.38 -11.21 -7.33
N PRO A 104 10.29 -11.47 -6.37
CA PRO A 104 11.54 -10.71 -6.25
C PRO A 104 12.38 -10.79 -7.53
N PRO A 105 13.28 -9.82 -7.80
CA PRO A 105 13.63 -8.68 -6.97
C PRO A 105 12.61 -7.53 -7.05
N TRP A 106 12.50 -6.75 -6.00
CA TRP A 106 11.55 -5.64 -5.90
C TRP A 106 11.77 -4.54 -6.96
N LYS A 107 12.98 -4.40 -7.45
CA LYS A 107 13.33 -3.37 -8.45
C LYS A 107 12.59 -3.51 -9.78
N GLN A 108 12.02 -4.66 -10.08
CA GLN A 108 11.13 -4.81 -11.24
C GLN A 108 9.70 -4.29 -10.99
N TRP A 109 9.40 -3.89 -9.73
CA TRP A 109 8.07 -3.43 -9.30
C TRP A 109 8.08 -1.98 -8.81
N GLN A 110 8.94 -1.12 -9.38
CA GLN A 110 9.08 0.27 -8.93
C GLN A 110 7.82 1.12 -9.14
N GLU A 111 6.95 0.74 -10.04
CA GLU A 111 5.63 1.35 -10.18
C GLU A 111 4.63 0.92 -9.10
N THR A 112 4.93 -0.11 -8.33
CA THR A 112 4.07 -0.68 -7.30
C THR A 112 4.66 -0.54 -5.90
N ILE A 113 5.98 -0.73 -5.76
CA ILE A 113 6.69 -0.68 -4.47
C ILE A 113 7.54 0.59 -4.42
N ALA A 114 7.19 1.49 -3.52
CA ALA A 114 7.83 2.79 -3.38
C ALA A 114 8.44 2.97 -1.98
N PRO A 115 9.76 2.74 -1.82
CA PRO A 115 10.44 3.00 -0.55
C PRO A 115 10.56 4.50 -0.31
N ILE A 116 10.13 4.95 0.87
CA ILE A 116 10.12 6.36 1.25
C ILE A 116 10.56 6.57 2.71
N SER A 117 10.91 7.80 3.03
CA SER A 117 11.01 8.31 4.39
C SER A 117 10.34 9.67 4.48
N ALA A 118 9.08 9.69 4.90
CA ALA A 118 8.31 10.93 5.03
C ALA A 118 8.97 11.90 6.02
N LYS A 119 9.56 11.38 7.10
CA LYS A 119 10.28 12.19 8.09
C LYS A 119 11.48 12.96 7.50
N ARG A 120 12.16 12.36 6.52
CA ARG A 120 13.33 12.96 5.84
C ARG A 120 12.96 13.70 4.56
N GLY A 121 11.67 13.66 4.16
CA GLY A 121 11.21 14.26 2.91
C GLY A 121 11.65 13.48 1.65
N THR A 122 12.14 12.26 1.79
CA THR A 122 12.54 11.39 0.66
C THR A 122 11.31 10.62 0.16
N ILE A 123 10.56 11.23 -0.75
CA ILE A 123 9.31 10.67 -1.30
C ILE A 123 9.34 10.50 -2.82
N ASP A 124 10.49 10.64 -3.44
CA ASP A 124 10.61 10.65 -4.91
C ASP A 124 10.10 9.34 -5.54
N ALA A 125 10.42 8.19 -4.94
CA ALA A 125 9.95 6.90 -5.43
C ALA A 125 8.41 6.81 -5.48
N LEU A 126 7.72 7.35 -4.47
CA LEU A 126 6.26 7.42 -4.45
C LEU A 126 5.73 8.36 -5.52
N THR A 127 6.34 9.55 -5.65
CA THR A 127 5.97 10.53 -6.66
C THR A 127 6.10 9.95 -8.08
N GLU A 128 7.20 9.26 -8.36
CA GLU A 128 7.44 8.62 -9.65
C GLU A 128 6.44 7.49 -9.93
N ALA A 129 6.16 6.64 -8.95
CA ALA A 129 5.18 5.58 -9.08
C ALA A 129 3.77 6.13 -9.38
N VAL A 130 3.34 7.16 -8.64
CA VAL A 130 2.04 7.81 -8.89
C VAL A 130 2.00 8.44 -10.28
N ARG A 131 3.04 9.16 -10.70
CA ARG A 131 3.13 9.75 -12.05
C ARG A 131 3.07 8.71 -13.14
N HIS A 132 3.72 7.56 -12.96
CA HIS A 132 3.65 6.46 -13.90
C HIS A 132 2.19 6.04 -14.15
N HIS A 133 1.42 5.80 -13.11
CA HIS A 133 0.02 5.41 -13.23
C HIS A 133 -0.87 6.52 -13.80
N LEU A 134 -0.60 7.79 -13.47
CA LEU A 134 -1.29 8.92 -14.09
C LEU A 134 -1.02 9.00 -15.59
N HIS A 135 0.22 8.75 -16.00
CA HIS A 135 0.59 8.71 -17.42
C HIS A 135 -0.13 7.59 -18.17
N GLU A 136 -0.14 6.37 -17.61
CA GLU A 136 -0.86 5.23 -18.17
C GLU A 136 -2.37 5.53 -18.31
N ALA A 137 -2.94 6.29 -17.37
CA ALA A 137 -4.32 6.74 -17.41
C ALA A 137 -4.54 7.98 -18.31
N LYS A 138 -3.49 8.49 -18.98
CA LYS A 138 -3.53 9.71 -19.83
C LYS A 138 -3.96 10.96 -19.06
N ARG A 139 -3.48 11.07 -17.82
CA ARG A 139 -3.80 12.17 -16.90
C ARG A 139 -2.55 12.93 -16.47
N ASP A 140 -1.65 13.22 -17.43
CA ASP A 140 -0.43 14.02 -17.20
C ASP A 140 -0.75 15.45 -16.74
N ASP A 141 -1.98 15.91 -17.01
CA ASP A 141 -2.50 17.17 -16.48
C ASP A 141 -2.43 17.26 -14.95
N LEU A 142 -2.43 16.13 -14.26
CA LEU A 142 -2.38 16.05 -12.80
C LEU A 142 -0.97 16.14 -12.22
N TYR A 143 0.07 16.12 -13.05
CA TYR A 143 1.49 16.19 -12.57
C TYR A 143 1.78 17.46 -11.77
N GLN A 144 1.04 18.53 -12.01
CA GLN A 144 1.19 19.77 -11.26
C GLN A 144 0.89 19.63 -9.76
N PHE A 145 0.26 18.55 -9.35
CA PHE A 145 -0.11 18.28 -7.94
C PHE A 145 0.83 17.27 -7.26
N PHE A 146 1.81 16.77 -8.00
CA PHE A 146 2.69 15.69 -7.49
C PHE A 146 4.17 15.95 -7.76
#